data_ce1ec474e1aee084f5eecfbc89384621
#
_entry.id   ce1ec474e1aee084f5eecfbc89384621
#
_cell.length_a   1.000
_cell.length_b   1.000
_cell.length_c   1.000
_cell.angle_alpha   90.00
_cell.angle_beta   90.00
_cell.angle_gamma   90.00
#
_symmetry.space_group_name_H-M   'P 1'
#
loop_
_entity.id
_entity.type
_entity.pdbx_description
1 polymer ?
#
loop_
_entity_poly.entity_id
_entity_poly.type
_entity_poly.pdbx_seq_one_letter_code
_entity_poly.pdbx_strand_id
1 'polypeptide(L)'
;MFTTFLKFDDVFTDLQFLNNAVREALDFQPGKVRNYTFHATERDNKTIVLIRCEEQLNDHHINWKEDNFDCHNGDELSVKVRANPIERVDGKHVNLTGKAARNYFRSMLTRAGLEVIRIKLSNVRFCIKREGLKDVKLLAQSFTADVRILDREVFLKAYSTGIGRRKNVGFGMVQIKERKICQPELSETS
;
A
#
# COMPACT_ATOMS: atom_id res chain seq x y z
N MET A 1 1.64 -15.83 2.57
CA MET A 1 1.00 -14.58 2.08
C MET A 1 0.45 -14.83 0.69
N PHE A 2 -0.66 -14.19 0.32
CA PHE A 2 -1.35 -14.47 -0.94
C PHE A 2 -1.68 -13.17 -1.67
N THR A 3 -1.66 -13.23 -3.00
CA THR A 3 -2.04 -12.12 -3.88
C THR A 3 -3.02 -12.58 -4.93
N THR A 4 -3.88 -11.67 -5.38
CA THR A 4 -4.76 -11.86 -6.53
C THR A 4 -4.99 -10.55 -7.26
N PHE A 5 -5.52 -10.66 -8.48
CA PHE A 5 -5.98 -9.52 -9.25
C PHE A 5 -7.49 -9.66 -9.50
N LEU A 6 -8.21 -8.60 -9.18
CA LEU A 6 -9.59 -8.42 -9.64
C LEU A 6 -9.60 -7.45 -10.82
N LYS A 7 -10.50 -7.68 -11.75
CA LYS A 7 -10.70 -6.83 -12.91
C LYS A 7 -12.17 -6.43 -12.97
N PHE A 8 -12.41 -5.14 -12.99
CA PHE A 8 -13.73 -4.55 -13.14
C PHE A 8 -13.79 -3.86 -14.51
N ASP A 9 -14.89 -4.03 -15.22
CA ASP A 9 -15.11 -3.40 -16.53
C ASP A 9 -15.43 -1.91 -16.43
N ASP A 10 -15.66 -1.42 -15.20
CA ASP A 10 -15.91 -0.02 -14.89
C ASP A 10 -14.67 0.70 -14.35
N VAL A 11 -14.64 2.03 -14.55
CA VAL A 11 -13.69 2.94 -13.92
C VAL A 11 -14.35 3.56 -12.69
N PHE A 12 -13.80 3.29 -11.52
CA PHE A 12 -14.31 3.82 -10.26
C PHE A 12 -13.76 5.23 -9.98
N THR A 13 -14.60 6.22 -10.08
CA THR A 13 -14.27 7.61 -9.72
C THR A 13 -14.41 7.86 -8.22
N ASP A 14 -15.21 7.06 -7.52
CA ASP A 14 -15.42 7.12 -6.07
C ASP A 14 -14.75 5.95 -5.37
N LEU A 15 -13.88 6.27 -4.41
CA LEU A 15 -13.12 5.27 -3.64
C LEU A 15 -14.00 4.42 -2.71
N GLN A 16 -15.19 4.90 -2.32
CA GLN A 16 -16.11 4.11 -1.50
C GLN A 16 -16.80 3.04 -2.35
N PHE A 17 -17.21 3.38 -3.56
CA PHE A 17 -17.76 2.39 -4.50
C PHE A 17 -16.72 1.34 -4.86
N LEU A 18 -15.47 1.76 -5.13
CA LEU A 18 -14.38 0.81 -5.35
C LEU A 18 -14.16 -0.12 -4.15
N ASN A 19 -14.15 0.43 -2.92
CA ASN A 19 -14.00 -0.41 -1.72
C ASN A 19 -15.15 -1.40 -1.57
N ASN A 20 -16.38 -1.00 -1.86
CA ASN A 20 -17.55 -1.87 -1.78
C ASN A 20 -17.47 -2.98 -2.83
N ALA A 21 -17.13 -2.66 -4.08
CA ALA A 21 -16.95 -3.63 -5.15
C ALA A 21 -15.84 -4.66 -4.83
N VAL A 22 -14.72 -4.22 -4.25
CA VAL A 22 -13.65 -5.12 -3.79
C VAL A 22 -14.13 -6.03 -2.66
N ARG A 23 -14.90 -5.51 -1.70
CA ARG A 23 -15.45 -6.31 -0.59
C ARG A 23 -16.46 -7.34 -1.08
N GLU A 24 -17.32 -6.96 -1.99
CA GLU A 24 -18.30 -7.85 -2.61
C GLU A 24 -17.60 -8.96 -3.39
N ALA A 25 -16.65 -8.61 -4.25
CA ALA A 25 -15.87 -9.58 -5.01
C ALA A 25 -15.05 -10.54 -4.13
N LEU A 26 -14.71 -10.15 -2.89
CA LEU A 26 -14.02 -10.99 -1.90
C LEU A 26 -14.97 -11.74 -0.96
N ASP A 27 -16.29 -11.66 -1.17
CA ASP A 27 -17.30 -12.14 -0.21
C ASP A 27 -16.99 -11.77 1.25
N PHE A 28 -16.49 -10.54 1.44
CA PHE A 28 -15.99 -10.11 2.74
C PHE A 28 -17.14 -9.68 3.65
N GLN A 29 -17.46 -10.52 4.62
CA GLN A 29 -18.62 -10.36 5.50
C GLN A 29 -18.56 -9.06 6.33
N PRO A 30 -19.69 -8.36 6.52
CA PRO A 30 -19.79 -7.22 7.41
C PRO A 30 -19.35 -7.57 8.84
N GLY A 31 -18.62 -6.65 9.49
CA GLY A 31 -18.18 -6.83 10.89
C GLY A 31 -16.87 -7.57 11.08
N LYS A 32 -16.35 -8.27 10.07
CA LYS A 32 -15.00 -8.88 10.16
C LYS A 32 -13.91 -7.83 10.10
N VAL A 33 -12.85 -8.06 10.86
CA VAL A 33 -11.63 -7.25 10.78
C VAL A 33 -10.97 -7.47 9.43
N ARG A 34 -10.67 -6.39 8.75
CA ARG A 34 -10.05 -6.43 7.44
C ARG A 34 -8.61 -6.93 7.55
N ASN A 35 -8.30 -8.01 6.85
CA ASN A 35 -6.98 -8.66 6.80
C ASN A 35 -6.31 -8.58 5.42
N TYR A 36 -6.74 -7.65 4.55
CA TYR A 36 -6.18 -7.45 3.22
C TYR A 36 -5.85 -5.99 2.95
N THR A 37 -4.93 -5.76 2.04
CA THR A 37 -4.65 -4.45 1.44
C THR A 37 -4.83 -4.53 -0.07
N PHE A 38 -5.11 -3.39 -0.72
CA PHE A 38 -5.25 -3.37 -2.16
C PHE A 38 -4.71 -2.10 -2.80
N HIS A 39 -4.39 -2.19 -4.08
CA HIS A 39 -4.01 -1.08 -4.93
C HIS A 39 -4.77 -1.16 -6.26
N ALA A 40 -5.47 -0.09 -6.61
CA ALA A 40 -6.21 0.00 -7.86
C ALA A 40 -5.48 0.88 -8.88
N THR A 41 -5.49 0.42 -10.12
CA THR A 41 -5.01 1.15 -11.30
C THR A 41 -6.05 1.10 -12.40
N GLU A 42 -6.17 2.19 -13.14
CA GLU A 42 -6.99 2.26 -14.33
C GLU A 42 -6.14 1.93 -15.56
N ARG A 43 -6.65 1.05 -16.39
CA ARG A 43 -6.03 0.67 -17.66
C ARG A 43 -7.11 0.24 -18.65
N ASP A 44 -7.06 0.78 -19.88
CA ASP A 44 -7.97 0.42 -20.97
C ASP A 44 -9.46 0.53 -20.58
N ASN A 45 -9.84 1.64 -19.93
CA ASN A 45 -11.19 1.89 -19.38
C ASN A 45 -11.69 0.85 -18.38
N LYS A 46 -10.78 0.14 -17.72
CA LYS A 46 -11.08 -0.86 -16.69
C LYS A 46 -10.31 -0.56 -15.42
N THR A 47 -10.85 -0.99 -14.30
CA THR A 47 -10.13 -0.95 -13.03
C THR A 47 -9.52 -2.30 -12.72
N ILE A 48 -8.20 -2.33 -12.56
CA ILE A 48 -7.43 -3.50 -12.13
C ILE A 48 -7.03 -3.29 -10.69
N VAL A 49 -7.40 -4.22 -9.83
CA VAL A 49 -7.12 -4.18 -8.39
C VAL A 49 -6.19 -5.32 -8.01
N LEU A 50 -4.99 -5.01 -7.58
CA LEU A 50 -4.10 -5.95 -6.92
C LEU A 50 -4.49 -6.02 -5.44
N ILE A 51 -4.72 -7.22 -4.94
CA ILE A 51 -5.04 -7.50 -3.53
C ILE A 51 -3.93 -8.35 -2.93
N ARG A 52 -3.60 -8.08 -1.66
CA ARG A 52 -2.69 -8.88 -0.85
C ARG A 52 -3.28 -9.13 0.52
N CYS A 53 -3.15 -10.36 1.03
CA CYS A 53 -3.61 -10.79 2.36
C CYS A 53 -2.63 -11.80 2.97
N GLU A 54 -2.68 -11.96 4.29
CA GLU A 54 -1.86 -12.94 5.00
C GLU A 54 -2.37 -14.37 4.76
N GLU A 55 -3.69 -14.55 4.74
CA GLU A 55 -4.38 -15.80 4.53
C GLU A 55 -5.33 -15.69 3.34
N GLN A 56 -5.57 -16.78 2.63
CA GLN A 56 -6.58 -16.80 1.58
C GLN A 56 -7.95 -16.48 2.17
N LEU A 57 -8.62 -15.51 1.57
CA LEU A 57 -10.01 -15.24 1.88
C LEU A 57 -10.85 -16.34 1.22
N ASN A 58 -11.85 -16.84 1.95
CA ASN A 58 -12.69 -17.99 1.56
C ASN A 58 -13.48 -17.68 0.29
N ASP A 59 -12.83 -17.81 -0.85
CA ASP A 59 -13.53 -17.69 -2.12
C ASP A 59 -12.96 -18.68 -3.13
N HIS A 60 -13.76 -19.71 -3.44
CA HIS A 60 -13.43 -20.72 -4.44
C HIS A 60 -13.41 -20.14 -5.88
N HIS A 61 -13.85 -18.92 -6.08
CA HIS A 61 -13.91 -18.25 -7.39
C HIS A 61 -12.71 -17.33 -7.67
N ILE A 62 -11.87 -17.07 -6.64
CA ILE A 62 -10.71 -16.19 -6.77
C ILE A 62 -9.43 -17.01 -6.95
N ASN A 63 -8.71 -16.74 -8.03
CA ASN A 63 -7.41 -17.36 -8.27
C ASN A 63 -6.33 -16.68 -7.43
N TRP A 64 -6.11 -17.18 -6.22
CA TRP A 64 -5.05 -16.75 -5.34
C TRP A 64 -3.70 -17.33 -5.76
N LYS A 65 -2.67 -16.48 -5.77
CA LYS A 65 -1.28 -16.90 -5.94
C LYS A 65 -0.53 -16.69 -4.64
N GLU A 66 0.29 -17.65 -4.29
CA GLU A 66 1.20 -17.50 -3.17
C GLU A 66 2.23 -16.41 -3.49
N ASP A 67 2.38 -15.46 -2.58
CA ASP A 67 3.39 -14.40 -2.65
C ASP A 67 4.56 -14.82 -1.74
N ASN A 68 5.55 -15.46 -2.35
CA ASN A 68 6.74 -15.97 -1.68
C ASN A 68 7.83 -14.88 -1.55
N PHE A 69 7.40 -13.60 -1.47
CA PHE A 69 8.36 -12.55 -1.21
C PHE A 69 9.04 -12.77 0.15
N ASP A 70 10.35 -12.88 0.10
CA ASP A 70 11.20 -12.95 1.27
C ASP A 70 12.32 -11.89 1.18
N CYS A 71 12.89 -11.52 2.31
CA CYS A 71 13.93 -10.51 2.42
C CYS A 71 14.74 -10.70 3.69
N HIS A 72 15.90 -10.05 3.77
CA HIS A 72 16.79 -10.07 4.93
C HIS A 72 17.09 -8.66 5.40
N ASN A 73 17.50 -8.54 6.65
CA ASN A 73 18.04 -7.28 7.15
C ASN A 73 19.27 -6.90 6.33
N GLY A 74 19.35 -5.62 5.94
CA GLY A 74 20.38 -5.11 5.05
C GLY A 74 20.00 -5.08 3.57
N ASP A 75 19.01 -5.86 3.12
CA ASP A 75 18.56 -5.81 1.73
C ASP A 75 18.07 -4.40 1.34
N GLU A 76 18.43 -3.98 0.13
CA GLU A 76 17.96 -2.72 -0.43
C GLU A 76 16.83 -2.96 -1.43
N LEU A 77 15.78 -2.18 -1.27
CA LEU A 77 14.57 -2.25 -2.09
C LEU A 77 14.24 -0.89 -2.70
N SER A 78 13.70 -0.88 -3.90
CA SER A 78 12.94 0.25 -4.41
C SER A 78 11.45 -0.04 -4.22
N VAL A 79 10.78 0.75 -3.40
CA VAL A 79 9.36 0.58 -3.07
C VAL A 79 8.53 1.73 -3.62
N LYS A 80 7.29 1.42 -4.02
CA LYS A 80 6.29 2.41 -4.40
C LYS A 80 5.06 2.27 -3.51
N VAL A 81 4.55 3.39 -3.01
CA VAL A 81 3.33 3.43 -2.21
C VAL A 81 2.48 4.63 -2.64
N ARG A 82 1.16 4.41 -2.71
CA ARG A 82 0.17 5.48 -2.81
C ARG A 82 -0.46 5.69 -1.45
N ALA A 83 -0.41 6.91 -0.92
CA ALA A 83 -0.90 7.21 0.41
C ALA A 83 -1.64 8.56 0.46
N ASN A 84 -2.34 8.77 1.57
CA ASN A 84 -3.00 10.01 1.90
C ASN A 84 -2.17 10.72 2.99
N PRO A 85 -1.28 11.67 2.63
CA PRO A 85 -0.44 12.39 3.59
C PRO A 85 -1.26 13.46 4.31
N ILE A 86 -1.77 13.10 5.47
CA ILE A 86 -2.55 13.98 6.33
C ILE A 86 -2.06 13.95 7.77
N GLU A 87 -2.13 15.07 8.43
CA GLU A 87 -1.89 15.23 9.84
C GLU A 87 -3.13 15.78 10.55
N ARG A 88 -3.25 15.57 11.85
CA ARG A 88 -4.30 16.14 12.65
C ARG A 88 -3.73 17.31 13.46
N VAL A 89 -4.15 18.52 13.13
CA VAL A 89 -3.77 19.76 13.79
C VAL A 89 -5.05 20.38 14.35
N ASP A 90 -5.08 20.65 15.66
CA ASP A 90 -6.24 21.22 16.38
C ASP A 90 -7.57 20.53 16.04
N GLY A 91 -7.53 19.19 16.02
CA GLY A 91 -8.72 18.38 15.75
C GLY A 91 -9.10 18.27 14.26
N LYS A 92 -8.52 19.08 13.37
CA LYS A 92 -8.80 19.09 11.92
C LYS A 92 -7.77 18.29 11.13
N HIS A 93 -8.21 17.70 10.03
CA HIS A 93 -7.33 17.01 9.09
C HIS A 93 -6.71 18.01 8.12
N VAL A 94 -5.39 18.12 8.12
CA VAL A 94 -4.60 19.00 7.24
C VAL A 94 -3.84 18.14 6.24
N ASN A 95 -3.99 18.45 4.95
CA ASN A 95 -3.23 17.79 3.89
C ASN A 95 -1.78 18.28 3.89
N LEU A 96 -0.84 17.33 3.86
CA LEU A 96 0.59 17.63 3.80
C LEU A 96 1.07 17.62 2.36
N THR A 97 1.92 18.59 2.02
CA THR A 97 2.55 18.71 0.68
C THR A 97 4.04 19.01 0.81
N GLY A 98 4.79 18.88 -0.27
CA GLY A 98 6.21 19.25 -0.34
C GLY A 98 7.07 18.56 0.75
N LYS A 99 7.79 19.38 1.53
CA LYS A 99 8.69 18.89 2.60
C LYS A 99 7.94 18.15 3.71
N ALA A 100 6.76 18.66 4.09
CA ALA A 100 5.93 18.02 5.13
C ALA A 100 5.45 16.63 4.70
N ALA A 101 4.98 16.47 3.47
CA ALA A 101 4.61 15.17 2.93
C ALA A 101 5.83 14.22 2.88
N ARG A 102 7.00 14.71 2.48
CA ARG A 102 8.24 13.91 2.46
C ARG A 102 8.59 13.39 3.85
N ASN A 103 8.52 14.24 4.87
CA ASN A 103 8.78 13.84 6.25
C ASN A 103 7.75 12.83 6.77
N TYR A 104 6.48 13.03 6.42
CA TYR A 104 5.41 12.08 6.72
C TYR A 104 5.70 10.69 6.14
N PHE A 105 6.07 10.61 4.85
CA PHE A 105 6.38 9.36 4.19
C PHE A 105 7.65 8.70 4.76
N ARG A 106 8.68 9.49 5.07
CA ARG A 106 9.89 8.99 5.75
C ARG A 106 9.54 8.33 7.07
N SER A 107 8.80 9.03 7.93
CA SER A 107 8.36 8.50 9.23
C SER A 107 7.49 7.24 9.10
N MET A 108 6.67 7.16 8.06
CA MET A 108 5.83 5.99 7.77
C MET A 108 6.67 4.76 7.39
N LEU A 109 7.71 4.95 6.57
CA LEU A 109 8.64 3.89 6.17
C LEU A 109 9.52 3.44 7.35
N THR A 110 10.02 4.39 8.16
CA THR A 110 10.83 4.07 9.35
C THR A 110 10.02 3.19 10.32
N ARG A 111 8.74 3.51 10.54
CA ARG A 111 7.85 2.67 11.38
C ARG A 111 7.53 1.30 10.76
N ALA A 112 7.78 1.14 9.48
CA ALA A 112 7.67 -0.14 8.78
C ALA A 112 8.99 -0.93 8.76
N GLY A 113 9.97 -0.60 9.62
CA GLY A 113 11.23 -1.31 9.73
C GLY A 113 12.26 -0.95 8.65
N LEU A 114 12.12 0.21 7.99
CA LEU A 114 12.93 0.61 6.85
C LEU A 114 13.75 1.88 7.13
N GLU A 115 15.01 1.87 6.72
CA GLU A 115 15.82 3.07 6.56
C GLU A 115 15.56 3.68 5.17
N VAL A 116 15.30 4.98 5.13
CA VAL A 116 15.04 5.68 3.86
C VAL A 116 16.34 6.29 3.33
N ILE A 117 16.86 5.72 2.25
CA ILE A 117 18.03 6.20 1.53
C ILE A 117 17.64 7.40 0.66
N ARG A 118 16.65 7.24 -0.17
CA ARG A 118 16.15 8.28 -1.07
C ARG A 118 14.62 8.20 -1.18
N ILE A 119 13.96 9.36 -1.35
CA ILE A 119 12.52 9.42 -1.56
C ILE A 119 12.18 10.44 -2.64
N LYS A 120 11.35 10.02 -3.60
CA LYS A 120 10.83 10.82 -4.69
C LYS A 120 9.30 10.84 -4.61
N LEU A 121 8.73 12.03 -4.57
CA LEU A 121 7.28 12.23 -4.56
C LEU A 121 6.75 12.41 -5.99
N SER A 122 5.57 11.86 -6.27
CA SER A 122 4.82 12.18 -7.48
C SER A 122 3.98 13.45 -7.30
N ASN A 123 3.35 13.88 -8.37
CA ASN A 123 2.34 14.92 -8.29
C ASN A 123 1.18 14.48 -7.40
N VAL A 124 0.59 15.45 -6.74
CA VAL A 124 -0.62 15.28 -5.92
C VAL A 124 -1.82 15.08 -6.84
N ARG A 125 -2.71 14.17 -6.44
CA ARG A 125 -4.03 13.98 -7.04
C ARG A 125 -5.10 14.03 -5.96
N PHE A 126 -6.30 14.45 -6.31
CA PHE A 126 -7.45 14.35 -5.43
C PHE A 126 -8.33 13.19 -5.89
N CYS A 127 -8.77 12.40 -4.92
CA CYS A 127 -9.75 11.34 -5.13
C CYS A 127 -11.01 11.69 -4.35
N ILE A 128 -12.15 11.31 -4.87
CA ILE A 128 -13.43 11.48 -4.18
C ILE A 128 -13.70 10.22 -3.35
N LYS A 129 -14.21 10.41 -2.15
CA LYS A 129 -14.81 9.36 -1.32
C LYS A 129 -16.16 9.85 -0.84
N ARG A 130 -17.22 9.13 -1.17
CA ARG A 130 -18.55 9.43 -0.67
C ARG A 130 -18.71 8.94 0.77
N GLU A 131 -19.11 9.83 1.67
CA GLU A 131 -19.45 9.53 3.06
C GLU A 131 -20.91 9.98 3.30
N GLY A 132 -21.85 9.04 3.15
CA GLY A 132 -23.30 9.37 3.13
C GLY A 132 -23.63 10.26 1.93
N LEU A 133 -24.20 11.44 2.18
CA LEU A 133 -24.55 12.44 1.15
C LEU A 133 -23.42 13.42 0.83
N LYS A 134 -22.26 13.31 1.47
CA LYS A 134 -21.14 14.25 1.31
C LYS A 134 -19.98 13.63 0.55
N ASP A 135 -19.46 14.36 -0.41
CA ASP A 135 -18.24 14.02 -1.11
C ASP A 135 -17.03 14.58 -0.34
N VAL A 136 -16.16 13.69 0.13
CA VAL A 136 -14.92 14.04 0.80
C VAL A 136 -13.77 13.94 -0.21
N LYS A 137 -13.08 15.05 -0.46
CA LYS A 137 -11.87 15.05 -1.28
C LYS A 137 -10.68 14.53 -0.46
N LEU A 138 -10.10 13.43 -0.89
CA LEU A 138 -8.89 12.86 -0.30
C LEU A 138 -7.69 13.20 -1.17
N LEU A 139 -6.66 13.76 -0.56
CA LEU A 139 -5.38 13.96 -1.22
C LEU A 139 -4.69 12.63 -1.38
N ALA A 140 -4.35 12.24 -2.61
CA ALA A 140 -3.60 11.05 -2.95
C ALA A 140 -2.24 11.45 -3.50
N GLN A 141 -1.18 10.91 -2.94
CA GLN A 141 0.16 11.10 -3.45
C GLN A 141 0.90 9.76 -3.46
N SER A 142 1.51 9.43 -4.61
CA SER A 142 2.40 8.30 -4.70
C SER A 142 3.83 8.77 -4.40
N PHE A 143 4.61 7.91 -3.79
CA PHE A 143 6.04 8.10 -3.68
C PHE A 143 6.78 6.81 -4.06
N THR A 144 8.01 6.98 -4.52
CA THR A 144 8.98 5.90 -4.70
C THR A 144 10.12 6.17 -3.74
N ALA A 145 10.59 5.15 -3.04
CA ALA A 145 11.71 5.28 -2.13
C ALA A 145 12.68 4.12 -2.32
N ASP A 146 13.97 4.44 -2.29
CA ASP A 146 15.02 3.46 -2.11
C ASP A 146 15.23 3.34 -0.59
N VAL A 147 15.15 2.12 -0.10
CA VAL A 147 15.13 1.80 1.32
C VAL A 147 16.04 0.62 1.62
N ARG A 148 16.55 0.56 2.85
CA ARG A 148 17.24 -0.62 3.40
C ARG A 148 16.38 -1.23 4.50
N ILE A 149 16.28 -2.55 4.53
CA ILE A 149 15.54 -3.27 5.57
C ILE A 149 16.37 -3.26 6.86
N LEU A 150 15.83 -2.67 7.92
CA LEU A 150 16.43 -2.71 9.26
C LEU A 150 15.81 -3.80 10.12
N ASP A 151 14.51 -4.01 9.96
CA ASP A 151 13.74 -5.02 10.70
C ASP A 151 12.83 -5.78 9.73
N ARG A 152 13.25 -7.01 9.43
CA ARG A 152 12.56 -7.90 8.49
C ARG A 152 11.13 -8.22 8.91
N GLU A 153 10.91 -8.52 10.20
CA GLU A 153 9.59 -8.96 10.68
C GLU A 153 8.59 -7.80 10.62
N VAL A 154 9.01 -6.61 11.10
CA VAL A 154 8.20 -5.40 11.01
C VAL A 154 7.91 -5.04 9.55
N PHE A 155 8.89 -5.20 8.67
CA PHE A 155 8.69 -4.92 7.25
C PHE A 155 7.74 -5.92 6.58
N LEU A 156 7.88 -7.22 6.81
CA LEU A 156 6.99 -8.24 6.23
C LEU A 156 5.54 -8.03 6.68
N LYS A 157 5.33 -7.67 7.95
CA LYS A 157 4.01 -7.29 8.45
C LYS A 157 3.47 -6.03 7.76
N ALA A 158 4.31 -5.02 7.57
CA ALA A 158 3.94 -3.80 6.84
C ALA A 158 3.66 -4.08 5.35
N TYR A 159 4.39 -5.02 4.76
CA TYR A 159 4.20 -5.45 3.38
C TYR A 159 2.85 -6.16 3.20
N SER A 160 2.45 -7.04 4.13
CA SER A 160 1.17 -7.76 4.07
C SER A 160 -0.02 -6.85 4.38
N THR A 161 0.06 -6.05 5.46
CA THR A 161 -1.08 -5.27 5.95
C THR A 161 -1.16 -3.84 5.41
N GLY A 162 -0.13 -3.39 4.68
CA GLY A 162 0.02 -2.02 4.19
C GLY A 162 0.39 -1.03 5.29
N ILE A 163 0.84 0.15 4.88
CA ILE A 163 1.34 1.23 5.73
C ILE A 163 0.48 2.50 5.64
N GLY A 164 0.43 3.28 6.71
CA GLY A 164 -0.27 4.56 6.75
C GLY A 164 -1.77 4.47 6.96
N ARG A 165 -2.48 5.54 6.61
CA ARG A 165 -3.91 5.72 6.81
C ARG A 165 -4.72 5.39 5.56
N ARG A 166 -6.06 5.23 5.73
CA ARG A 166 -7.02 5.03 4.63
C ARG A 166 -6.75 3.78 3.78
N LYS A 167 -6.21 2.75 4.40
CA LYS A 167 -5.97 1.45 3.73
C LYS A 167 -7.24 0.84 3.14
N ASN A 168 -8.39 1.12 3.77
CA ASN A 168 -9.71 0.65 3.33
C ASN A 168 -10.17 1.20 1.97
N VAL A 169 -9.51 2.20 1.44
CA VAL A 169 -9.81 2.77 0.12
C VAL A 169 -8.63 2.67 -0.86
N GLY A 170 -7.76 1.68 -0.67
CA GLY A 170 -6.67 1.36 -1.60
C GLY A 170 -5.40 2.18 -1.42
N PHE A 171 -5.22 2.81 -0.25
CA PHE A 171 -3.95 3.44 0.12
C PHE A 171 -3.07 2.52 0.94
N GLY A 172 -1.76 2.76 0.92
CA GLY A 172 -0.80 2.15 1.81
C GLY A 172 -0.24 0.79 1.39
N MET A 173 -0.69 0.20 0.29
CA MET A 173 -0.09 -1.03 -0.22
C MET A 173 1.35 -0.78 -0.67
N VAL A 174 2.29 -1.53 -0.11
CA VAL A 174 3.71 -1.48 -0.48
C VAL A 174 3.92 -2.33 -1.73
N GLN A 175 4.40 -1.71 -2.81
CA GLN A 175 4.77 -2.38 -4.05
C GLN A 175 6.29 -2.36 -4.20
N ILE A 176 6.89 -3.53 -4.38
CA ILE A 176 8.33 -3.65 -4.66
C ILE A 176 8.53 -3.47 -6.16
N LYS A 177 9.44 -2.59 -6.53
CA LYS A 177 9.83 -2.31 -7.91
C LYS A 177 11.11 -3.02 -8.30
N GLU A 178 12.09 -2.96 -7.41
CA GLU A 178 13.40 -3.55 -7.61
C GLU A 178 13.93 -4.04 -6.26
N ARG A 179 14.75 -5.09 -6.30
CA ARG A 179 15.46 -5.62 -5.15
C ARG A 179 16.94 -5.71 -5.50
N LYS A 180 17.79 -5.18 -4.63
CA LYS A 180 19.22 -5.42 -4.62
C LYS A 180 19.50 -6.32 -3.43
N ILE A 181 19.87 -7.55 -3.70
CA ILE A 181 20.26 -8.50 -2.66
C ILE A 181 21.64 -8.10 -2.17
N CYS A 182 21.78 -7.78 -0.90
CA CYS A 182 23.09 -7.67 -0.26
C CYS A 182 23.68 -9.09 -0.21
N GLN A 183 24.63 -9.40 -1.07
CA GLN A 183 25.40 -10.64 -0.90
C GLN A 183 26.15 -10.49 0.43
N PRO A 184 26.03 -11.45 1.37
CA PRO A 184 26.91 -11.44 2.54
C PRO A 184 28.34 -11.50 2.01
N GLU A 185 29.17 -10.54 2.43
CA GLU A 185 30.60 -10.64 2.20
C GLU A 185 31.06 -11.98 2.76
N LEU A 186 31.44 -12.89 1.86
CA LEU A 186 32.14 -14.09 2.26
C LEU A 186 33.42 -13.61 2.93
N SER A 187 33.43 -13.60 4.26
CA SER A 187 34.67 -13.38 5.01
C SER A 187 35.64 -14.50 4.58
N GLU A 188 36.55 -14.13 3.72
CA GLU A 188 37.74 -14.93 3.45
C GLU A 188 38.47 -15.07 4.78
N THR A 189 38.21 -16.17 5.48
CA THR A 189 39.08 -16.64 6.58
C THR A 189 40.35 -17.19 5.93
N SER A 190 41.36 -16.38 5.93
CA SER A 190 42.77 -16.81 5.70
C SER A 190 43.32 -17.45 6.94
#